data_404e81401846cac995cf521a94dd71dc
#
_entry.id   404e81401846cac995cf521a94dd71dc
#
_cell.length_a   1.000
_cell.length_b   1.000
_cell.length_c   1.000
_cell.angle_alpha   90.00
_cell.angle_beta   90.00
_cell.angle_gamma   90.00
#
_symmetry.space_group_name_H-M   'P 1'
#
loop_
_entity.id
_entity.type
_entity.pdbx_description
1 polymer ?
#
loop_
_entity_poly.entity_id
_entity_poly.type
_entity_poly.pdbx_seq_one_letter_code
_entity_poly.pdbx_strand_id
1 'polypeptide(L)'
;DALPILDQPHAMGKAAGLPDHPDVERAGAGFIEGEPSPPMWFQETVHPIFRKWRQILDSYPGDRAMCGEACVLPLSFMAKWVRHDEFNQTFNFRFLNSNWDAKTLFDNINESFEAFDGVGAPSTWVLNNHDVLRHASRFGGLKIKPTDSDGVGPGDPQPNRELGLRRARGATLMMLALIFAPFYINSKVS
;
A
#
# COMPACT_ATOMS: atom_id res chain seq x y z
N ASP A 1 5.33 -10.26 -15.75
CA ASP A 1 6.10 -9.01 -15.89
C ASP A 1 5.26 -7.89 -15.29
N ALA A 2 5.62 -7.45 -14.09
CA ALA A 2 5.04 -6.27 -13.51
C ALA A 2 5.34 -5.10 -14.46
N LEU A 3 4.30 -4.38 -14.84
CA LEU A 3 4.48 -3.20 -15.67
C LEU A 3 5.30 -2.17 -14.86
N PRO A 4 6.45 -1.72 -15.33
CA PRO A 4 7.29 -0.74 -14.62
C PRO A 4 6.68 0.68 -14.64
N ILE A 5 5.36 0.77 -14.77
CA ILE A 5 4.63 2.02 -15.01
C ILE A 5 4.65 2.94 -13.79
N LEU A 6 4.90 2.42 -12.60
CA LEU A 6 4.72 3.20 -11.38
C LEU A 6 6.04 3.65 -10.73
N ASP A 7 7.18 3.03 -11.09
CA ASP A 7 8.45 3.35 -10.44
C ASP A 7 9.28 4.45 -11.13
N GLN A 8 8.91 4.87 -12.35
CA GLN A 8 9.63 5.93 -13.06
C GLN A 8 8.71 6.89 -13.85
N PRO A 9 7.79 7.61 -13.19
CA PRO A 9 6.96 8.59 -13.89
C PRO A 9 7.77 9.66 -14.62
N HIS A 10 8.93 9.99 -14.11
CA HIS A 10 9.89 10.93 -14.71
C HIS A 10 10.43 10.46 -16.06
N ALA A 11 10.88 9.21 -16.16
CA ALA A 11 11.40 8.66 -17.41
C ALA A 11 10.32 8.58 -18.50
N MET A 12 9.09 8.23 -18.12
CA MET A 12 7.96 8.17 -19.05
C MET A 12 7.50 9.55 -19.52
N GLY A 13 7.46 10.53 -18.63
CA GLY A 13 7.14 11.91 -18.98
C GLY A 13 8.13 12.49 -19.97
N LYS A 14 9.43 12.27 -19.76
CA LYS A 14 10.50 12.66 -20.70
C LYS A 14 10.38 11.96 -22.06
N ALA A 15 10.13 10.67 -22.06
CA ALA A 15 9.94 9.89 -23.29
C ALA A 15 8.72 10.36 -24.09
N ALA A 16 7.67 10.86 -23.43
CA ALA A 16 6.50 11.44 -24.05
C ALA A 16 6.68 12.93 -24.44
N GLY A 17 7.84 13.52 -24.20
CA GLY A 17 8.10 14.94 -24.47
C GLY A 17 7.34 15.90 -23.55
N LEU A 18 6.82 15.40 -22.43
CA LEU A 18 6.14 16.24 -21.45
C LEU A 18 7.17 17.02 -20.61
N PRO A 19 6.84 18.27 -20.23
CA PRO A 19 7.70 19.03 -19.35
C PRO A 19 7.82 18.32 -17.98
N ASP A 20 8.97 18.44 -17.34
CA ASP A 20 9.14 17.97 -15.97
C ASP A 20 8.12 18.69 -15.08
N HIS A 21 7.33 17.94 -14.32
CA HIS A 21 6.48 18.54 -13.32
C HIS A 21 7.37 19.15 -12.23
N PRO A 22 7.09 20.38 -11.76
CA PRO A 22 7.93 21.06 -10.76
C PRO A 22 8.10 20.25 -9.45
N ASP A 23 7.22 19.28 -9.20
CA ASP A 23 7.25 18.42 -8.04
C ASP A 23 7.72 16.98 -8.35
N VAL A 24 8.53 16.79 -9.40
CA VAL A 24 9.06 15.45 -9.74
C VAL A 24 9.81 14.82 -8.56
N GLU A 25 10.56 15.61 -7.81
CA GLU A 25 11.22 15.14 -6.58
C GLU A 25 10.22 14.73 -5.49
N ARG A 26 9.02 15.32 -5.50
CA ARG A 26 7.91 14.98 -4.59
C ARG A 26 7.06 13.83 -5.13
N ALA A 27 7.17 13.48 -6.39
CA ALA A 27 6.40 12.39 -6.99
C ALA A 27 6.66 11.04 -6.29
N GLY A 28 7.88 10.84 -5.77
CA GLY A 28 8.20 9.69 -4.92
C GLY A 28 7.62 9.77 -3.50
N ALA A 29 7.17 10.93 -3.06
CA ALA A 29 6.59 11.12 -1.72
C ALA A 29 5.08 10.81 -1.66
N GLY A 30 4.44 10.56 -2.81
CA GLY A 30 3.01 10.24 -2.88
C GLY A 30 2.09 11.46 -2.75
N PHE A 31 0.89 11.21 -2.26
CA PHE A 31 -0.13 12.23 -2.05
C PHE A 31 0.25 13.18 -0.90
N ILE A 32 0.09 14.48 -1.13
CA ILE A 32 0.17 15.52 -0.10
C ILE A 32 -1.22 16.12 0.05
N GLU A 33 -1.75 16.00 1.25
CA GLU A 33 -3.09 16.52 1.55
C GLU A 33 -3.17 18.04 1.28
N GLY A 34 -4.21 18.45 0.57
CA GLY A 34 -4.43 19.85 0.21
C GLY A 34 -3.71 20.34 -1.03
N GLU A 35 -2.88 19.52 -1.67
CA GLU A 35 -2.21 19.87 -2.92
C GLU A 35 -2.78 19.09 -4.13
N PRO A 36 -2.83 19.68 -5.32
CA PRO A 36 -3.20 18.96 -6.53
C PRO A 36 -2.24 17.79 -6.78
N SER A 37 -2.79 16.62 -7.07
CA SER A 37 -1.96 15.48 -7.48
C SER A 37 -1.24 15.80 -8.79
N PRO A 38 0.06 15.45 -8.91
CA PRO A 38 0.76 15.53 -10.19
C PRO A 38 0.00 14.78 -11.29
N PRO A 39 0.06 15.24 -12.55
CA PRO A 39 -0.76 14.68 -13.64
C PRO A 39 -0.48 13.19 -13.95
N MET A 40 0.59 12.61 -13.44
CA MET A 40 0.91 11.18 -13.56
C MET A 40 0.35 10.33 -12.42
N TRP A 41 -0.20 10.92 -11.35
CA TRP A 41 -0.66 10.21 -10.16
C TRP A 41 -2.17 10.32 -9.98
N PHE A 42 -2.78 9.26 -9.46
CA PHE A 42 -4.16 9.22 -8.97
C PHE A 42 -5.22 9.71 -9.97
N GLN A 43 -5.00 9.50 -11.26
CA GLN A 43 -5.92 9.95 -12.30
C GLN A 43 -7.13 9.02 -12.39
N GLU A 44 -8.33 9.60 -12.40
CA GLU A 44 -9.58 8.82 -12.58
C GLU A 44 -9.62 8.06 -13.93
N THR A 45 -8.85 8.50 -14.90
CA THR A 45 -8.75 7.86 -16.22
C THR A 45 -8.06 6.50 -16.20
N VAL A 46 -7.41 6.11 -15.10
CA VAL A 46 -6.81 4.78 -14.97
C VAL A 46 -7.86 3.70 -14.68
N HIS A 47 -8.96 4.04 -14.01
CA HIS A 47 -9.99 3.09 -13.60
C HIS A 47 -10.68 2.35 -14.78
N PRO A 48 -11.02 2.99 -15.92
CA PRO A 48 -11.49 2.26 -17.10
C PRO A 48 -10.51 1.19 -17.61
N ILE A 49 -9.20 1.40 -17.46
CA ILE A 49 -8.18 0.42 -17.81
C ILE A 49 -8.27 -0.78 -16.87
N PHE A 50 -8.37 -0.54 -15.56
CA PHE A 50 -8.50 -1.60 -14.55
C PHE A 50 -9.76 -2.45 -14.77
N ARG A 51 -10.90 -1.80 -15.08
CA ARG A 51 -12.14 -2.50 -15.42
C ARG A 51 -11.99 -3.36 -16.67
N LYS A 52 -11.26 -2.87 -17.67
CA LYS A 52 -10.99 -3.65 -18.87
C LYS A 52 -10.14 -4.88 -18.56
N TRP A 53 -9.12 -4.74 -17.72
CA TRP A 53 -8.30 -5.88 -17.27
C TRP A 53 -9.14 -6.87 -16.48
N ARG A 54 -10.03 -6.41 -15.60
CA ARG A 54 -10.93 -7.28 -14.85
C ARG A 54 -11.86 -8.05 -15.79
N GLN A 55 -12.46 -7.42 -16.77
CA GLN A 55 -13.29 -8.09 -17.76
C GLN A 55 -12.53 -9.18 -18.53
N ILE A 56 -11.28 -8.91 -18.92
CA ILE A 56 -10.43 -9.90 -19.57
C ILE A 56 -10.16 -11.07 -18.61
N LEU A 57 -9.81 -10.79 -17.37
CA LEU A 57 -9.52 -11.78 -16.35
C LEU A 57 -10.74 -12.71 -16.13
N ASP A 58 -11.91 -12.11 -15.97
CA ASP A 58 -13.17 -12.83 -15.75
C ASP A 58 -13.64 -13.64 -16.96
N SER A 59 -13.11 -13.38 -18.16
CA SER A 59 -13.42 -14.16 -19.36
C SER A 59 -12.72 -15.53 -19.40
N TYR A 60 -11.73 -15.75 -18.56
CA TYR A 60 -11.03 -17.04 -18.48
C TYR A 60 -11.74 -17.98 -17.50
N PRO A 61 -11.72 -19.29 -17.73
CA PRO A 61 -12.32 -20.26 -16.82
C PRO A 61 -11.51 -20.36 -15.51
N GLY A 62 -12.21 -20.58 -14.41
CA GLY A 62 -11.65 -20.74 -13.07
C GLY A 62 -11.44 -19.40 -12.32
N ASP A 63 -11.12 -19.50 -11.04
CA ASP A 63 -10.92 -18.36 -10.17
C ASP A 63 -9.58 -17.69 -10.48
N ARG A 64 -9.64 -16.42 -10.80
CA ARG A 64 -8.47 -15.58 -11.09
C ARG A 64 -8.56 -14.29 -10.31
N ALA A 65 -7.41 -13.76 -9.91
CA ALA A 65 -7.34 -12.53 -9.16
C ALA A 65 -6.22 -11.62 -9.67
N MET A 66 -6.45 -10.31 -9.52
CA MET A 66 -5.43 -9.29 -9.71
C MET A 66 -5.14 -8.62 -8.37
N CYS A 67 -3.85 -8.39 -8.10
CA CYS A 67 -3.40 -7.60 -6.96
C CYS A 67 -2.68 -6.35 -7.48
N GLY A 68 -3.12 -5.18 -7.01
CA GLY A 68 -2.48 -3.91 -7.32
C GLY A 68 -1.34 -3.61 -6.35
N GLU A 69 -0.23 -3.10 -6.88
CA GLU A 69 0.88 -2.59 -6.10
C GLU A 69 1.10 -1.12 -6.43
N ALA A 70 0.71 -0.25 -5.49
CA ALA A 70 0.90 1.18 -5.63
C ALA A 70 0.84 1.89 -4.27
N CYS A 71 1.64 2.93 -4.12
CA CYS A 71 1.55 3.85 -2.99
C CYS A 71 0.47 4.89 -3.26
N VAL A 72 -0.79 4.56 -2.97
CA VAL A 72 -1.94 5.45 -3.18
C VAL A 72 -2.44 5.97 -1.83
N LEU A 73 -2.44 7.29 -1.67
CA LEU A 73 -2.99 7.99 -0.51
C LEU A 73 -3.87 9.16 -0.95
N PRO A 74 -4.89 9.53 -0.20
CA PRO A 74 -5.39 8.83 1.00
C PRO A 74 -5.93 7.43 0.67
N LEU A 75 -6.15 6.60 1.70
CA LEU A 75 -6.64 5.23 1.51
C LEU A 75 -8.01 5.16 0.80
N SER A 76 -8.81 6.22 0.87
CA SER A 76 -10.06 6.33 0.10
C SER A 76 -9.84 6.32 -1.43
N PHE A 77 -8.67 6.75 -1.90
CA PHE A 77 -8.31 6.63 -3.33
C PHE A 77 -7.84 5.22 -3.66
N MET A 78 -7.06 4.61 -2.75
CA MET A 78 -6.65 3.21 -2.89
C MET A 78 -7.88 2.27 -2.90
N ALA A 79 -8.87 2.52 -2.07
CA ALA A 79 -10.11 1.74 -2.02
C ALA A 79 -10.85 1.72 -3.37
N LYS A 80 -10.76 2.78 -4.17
CA LYS A 80 -11.35 2.79 -5.52
C LYS A 80 -10.76 1.70 -6.43
N TRP A 81 -9.52 1.28 -6.20
CA TRP A 81 -8.85 0.26 -7.00
C TRP A 81 -9.45 -1.14 -6.81
N VAL A 82 -10.08 -1.38 -5.66
CA VAL A 82 -10.65 -2.68 -5.29
C VAL A 82 -12.18 -2.69 -5.32
N ARG A 83 -12.78 -1.77 -6.07
CA ARG A 83 -14.20 -1.87 -6.40
C ARG A 83 -14.49 -3.20 -7.10
N HIS A 84 -15.73 -3.68 -6.99
CA HIS A 84 -16.14 -5.02 -7.45
C HIS A 84 -15.78 -5.35 -8.91
N ASP A 85 -15.58 -4.33 -9.76
CA ASP A 85 -15.28 -4.43 -11.18
C ASP A 85 -13.82 -4.05 -11.54
N GLU A 86 -12.95 -3.88 -10.53
CA GLU A 86 -11.54 -3.52 -10.68
C GLU A 86 -10.61 -4.60 -10.09
N PHE A 87 -9.54 -4.25 -9.37
CA PHE A 87 -8.65 -5.23 -8.74
C PHE A 87 -9.36 -6.03 -7.63
N ASN A 88 -8.91 -7.25 -7.40
CA ASN A 88 -9.40 -8.04 -6.27
C ASN A 88 -8.76 -7.60 -4.95
N GLN A 89 -7.50 -7.16 -5.01
CA GLN A 89 -6.71 -6.73 -3.86
C GLN A 89 -5.77 -5.60 -4.23
N THR A 90 -5.37 -4.80 -3.24
CA THR A 90 -4.26 -3.86 -3.34
C THR A 90 -3.53 -3.80 -2.00
N PHE A 91 -2.20 -3.78 -2.02
CA PHE A 91 -1.40 -3.77 -0.81
C PHE A 91 -1.57 -2.47 -0.02
N ASN A 92 -1.91 -2.58 1.26
CA ASN A 92 -2.01 -1.43 2.16
C ASN A 92 -0.61 -0.99 2.63
N PHE A 93 0.04 -0.15 1.85
CA PHE A 93 1.37 0.36 2.17
C PHE A 93 1.37 1.37 3.31
N ARG A 94 0.24 1.98 3.64
CA ARG A 94 0.14 2.81 4.84
C ARG A 94 0.32 1.97 6.10
N PHE A 95 -0.28 0.77 6.15
CA PHE A 95 -0.05 -0.16 7.24
C PHE A 95 1.37 -0.73 7.24
N LEU A 96 1.90 -1.09 6.06
CA LEU A 96 3.28 -1.56 5.90
C LEU A 96 4.28 -0.56 6.48
N ASN A 97 4.11 0.73 6.21
CA ASN A 97 5.01 1.79 6.64
C ASN A 97 4.78 2.24 8.09
N SER A 98 3.85 1.64 8.80
CA SER A 98 3.59 1.95 10.22
C SER A 98 4.80 1.65 11.09
N ASN A 99 5.10 2.57 11.99
CA ASN A 99 6.03 2.32 13.08
C ASN A 99 5.38 1.45 14.16
N TRP A 100 6.19 0.90 15.07
CA TRP A 100 5.68 0.24 16.27
C TRP A 100 5.21 1.27 17.30
N ASP A 101 4.09 1.88 17.01
CA ASP A 101 3.45 2.90 17.82
C ASP A 101 1.94 2.66 17.84
N ALA A 102 1.36 2.63 19.04
CA ALA A 102 -0.03 2.24 19.21
C ALA A 102 -1.00 3.19 18.53
N LYS A 103 -0.74 4.50 18.59
CA LYS A 103 -1.60 5.50 17.96
C LYS A 103 -1.54 5.40 16.43
N THR A 104 -0.34 5.33 15.89
CA THR A 104 -0.13 5.20 14.43
C THR A 104 -0.80 3.95 13.87
N LEU A 105 -0.64 2.81 14.56
CA LEU A 105 -1.29 1.56 14.15
C LEU A 105 -2.81 1.65 14.24
N PHE A 106 -3.35 2.20 15.33
CA PHE A 106 -4.77 2.40 15.52
C PHE A 106 -5.38 3.30 14.43
N ASP A 107 -4.77 4.45 14.17
CA ASP A 107 -5.23 5.39 13.16
C ASP A 107 -5.22 4.75 11.77
N ASN A 108 -4.13 4.05 11.41
CA ASN A 108 -4.02 3.39 10.11
C ASN A 108 -5.03 2.24 9.93
N ILE A 109 -5.33 1.50 11.00
CA ILE A 109 -6.34 0.43 10.98
C ILE A 109 -7.73 1.03 10.77
N ASN A 110 -8.09 2.06 11.54
CA ASN A 110 -9.40 2.69 11.44
C ASN A 110 -9.61 3.34 10.07
N GLU A 111 -8.64 4.12 9.59
CA GLU A 111 -8.69 4.73 8.25
C GLU A 111 -8.84 3.65 7.17
N SER A 112 -8.17 2.50 7.35
CA SER A 112 -8.32 1.38 6.42
C SER A 112 -9.73 0.81 6.41
N PHE A 113 -10.32 0.56 7.59
CA PHE A 113 -11.70 0.07 7.65
C PHE A 113 -12.68 1.07 7.03
N GLU A 114 -12.58 2.35 7.39
CA GLU A 114 -13.46 3.39 6.84
C GLU A 114 -13.38 3.46 5.30
N ALA A 115 -12.16 3.40 4.75
CA ALA A 115 -11.95 3.51 3.31
C ALA A 115 -12.44 2.27 2.55
N PHE A 116 -12.07 1.07 3.02
CA PHE A 116 -12.34 -0.17 2.29
C PHE A 116 -13.76 -0.70 2.51
N ASP A 117 -14.37 -0.50 3.69
CA ASP A 117 -15.78 -0.81 3.93
C ASP A 117 -16.70 0.00 3.02
N GLY A 118 -16.30 1.24 2.70
CA GLY A 118 -17.04 2.10 1.78
C GLY A 118 -17.17 1.54 0.35
N VAL A 119 -16.31 0.61 -0.04
CA VAL A 119 -16.36 -0.08 -1.35
C VAL A 119 -16.70 -1.57 -1.24
N GLY A 120 -16.92 -2.06 -0.02
CA GLY A 120 -17.27 -3.46 0.24
C GLY A 120 -16.12 -4.44 0.02
N ALA A 121 -14.88 -3.99 0.11
CA ALA A 121 -13.69 -4.81 -0.09
C ALA A 121 -12.83 -4.87 1.18
N PRO A 122 -12.14 -5.99 1.47
CA PRO A 122 -11.21 -6.05 2.59
C PRO A 122 -9.91 -5.32 2.27
N SER A 123 -9.29 -4.69 3.29
CA SER A 123 -7.93 -4.20 3.18
C SER A 123 -6.93 -5.37 3.11
N THR A 124 -5.96 -5.31 2.22
CA THR A 124 -4.87 -6.29 2.15
C THR A 124 -3.74 -5.85 3.06
N TRP A 125 -3.72 -6.39 4.26
CA TRP A 125 -2.74 -6.07 5.29
C TRP A 125 -1.37 -6.64 4.97
N VAL A 126 -0.34 -5.79 4.97
CA VAL A 126 1.05 -6.20 4.71
C VAL A 126 2.00 -5.56 5.71
N LEU A 127 2.96 -6.32 6.20
CA LEU A 127 4.00 -5.86 7.13
C LEU A 127 5.37 -5.72 6.45
N ASN A 128 5.55 -6.34 5.30
CA ASN A 128 6.79 -6.34 4.53
C ASN A 128 6.54 -6.44 3.04
N ASN A 129 7.50 -5.95 2.27
CA ASN A 129 7.77 -6.35 0.91
C ASN A 129 9.30 -6.39 0.69
N HIS A 130 9.75 -6.59 -0.55
CA HIS A 130 11.17 -6.68 -0.88
C HIS A 130 11.84 -5.29 -0.98
N ASP A 131 11.07 -4.23 -1.08
CA ASP A 131 11.54 -2.86 -1.30
C ASP A 131 11.74 -2.06 -0.02
N VAL A 132 11.32 -2.58 1.14
CA VAL A 132 11.43 -1.85 2.40
C VAL A 132 12.16 -2.65 3.47
N LEU A 133 12.69 -1.92 4.44
CA LEU A 133 13.31 -2.48 5.63
C LEU A 133 12.34 -3.47 6.33
N ARG A 134 12.77 -4.70 6.54
CA ARG A 134 11.95 -5.75 7.14
C ARG A 134 11.41 -5.31 8.50
N HIS A 135 10.15 -5.64 8.79
CA HIS A 135 9.49 -5.17 10.02
C HIS A 135 10.22 -5.63 11.30
N ALA A 136 10.88 -6.78 11.29
CA ALA A 136 11.69 -7.21 12.44
C ALA A 136 12.89 -6.27 12.70
N SER A 137 13.52 -5.76 11.65
CA SER A 137 14.60 -4.78 11.77
C SER A 137 14.05 -3.40 12.15
N ARG A 138 13.01 -2.96 11.48
CA ARG A 138 12.33 -1.68 11.72
C ARG A 138 11.80 -1.57 13.15
N PHE A 139 11.10 -2.59 13.63
CA PHE A 139 10.57 -2.64 14.99
C PHE A 139 11.65 -2.88 16.05
N GLY A 140 12.85 -3.24 15.63
CA GLY A 140 14.05 -3.30 16.47
C GLY A 140 14.71 -1.95 16.77
N GLY A 141 14.05 -0.84 16.41
CA GLY A 141 14.51 0.51 16.69
C GLY A 141 15.11 1.25 15.50
N LEU A 142 15.10 0.66 14.31
CA LEU A 142 15.48 1.37 13.10
C LEU A 142 14.30 2.19 12.59
N LYS A 143 14.58 3.41 12.16
CA LYS A 143 13.58 4.26 11.50
C LYS A 143 13.67 4.06 10.00
N ILE A 144 12.53 3.95 9.33
CA ILE A 144 12.47 4.08 7.88
C ILE A 144 12.87 5.50 7.55
N LYS A 145 13.91 5.65 6.75
CA LYS A 145 14.20 6.91 6.06
C LYS A 145 13.60 6.83 4.67
N PRO A 146 13.18 7.95 4.08
CA PRO A 146 12.62 7.96 2.72
C PRO A 146 13.55 7.39 1.64
N THR A 147 14.85 7.30 1.93
CA THR A 147 15.90 6.80 1.05
C THR A 147 16.38 5.38 1.37
N ASP A 148 15.89 4.76 2.44
CA ASP A 148 16.37 3.45 2.91
C ASP A 148 15.48 2.33 2.35
N SER A 149 15.52 2.11 1.03
CA SER A 149 14.80 1.01 0.39
C SER A 149 15.44 -0.36 0.68
N ASP A 150 16.73 -0.43 1.01
CA ASP A 150 17.52 -1.61 0.65
C ASP A 150 17.90 -2.54 1.80
N GLY A 151 17.39 -2.31 3.01
CA GLY A 151 17.72 -3.18 4.14
C GLY A 151 18.81 -2.61 5.04
N VAL A 152 19.50 -3.47 5.76
CA VAL A 152 20.54 -3.10 6.72
C VAL A 152 21.86 -3.75 6.31
N GLY A 153 22.82 -2.93 5.89
CA GLY A 153 24.16 -3.35 5.56
C GLY A 153 25.04 -3.55 6.80
N PRO A 154 26.23 -4.14 6.62
CA PRO A 154 27.18 -4.36 7.75
C PRO A 154 27.66 -3.07 8.41
N GLY A 155 27.70 -1.95 7.65
CA GLY A 155 28.14 -0.64 8.15
C GLY A 155 27.02 0.22 8.73
N ASP A 156 25.77 -0.21 8.63
CA ASP A 156 24.62 0.54 9.11
C ASP A 156 24.37 0.31 10.62
N PRO A 157 23.63 1.21 11.27
CA PRO A 157 23.11 0.96 12.62
C PRO A 157 22.35 -0.37 12.66
N GLN A 158 22.72 -1.24 13.58
CA GLN A 158 22.10 -2.56 13.70
C GLN A 158 20.85 -2.51 14.59
N PRO A 159 19.77 -3.21 14.24
CA PRO A 159 18.56 -3.25 15.05
C PRO A 159 18.78 -4.07 16.33
N ASN A 160 18.05 -3.75 17.39
CA ASN A 160 17.92 -4.67 18.51
C ASN A 160 17.10 -5.90 18.07
N ARG A 161 17.79 -6.99 17.80
CA ARG A 161 17.20 -8.21 17.21
C ARG A 161 16.15 -8.84 18.11
N GLU A 162 16.37 -8.92 19.41
CA GLU A 162 15.44 -9.53 20.36
C GLU A 162 14.14 -8.73 20.44
N LEU A 163 14.28 -7.42 20.64
CA LEU A 163 13.14 -6.50 20.67
C LEU A 163 12.36 -6.54 19.34
N GLY A 164 13.08 -6.50 18.22
CA GLY A 164 12.49 -6.52 16.88
C GLY A 164 11.70 -7.80 16.63
N LEU A 165 12.23 -8.96 16.95
CA LEU A 165 11.52 -10.23 16.80
C LEU A 165 10.28 -10.32 17.70
N ARG A 166 10.36 -9.83 18.94
CA ARG A 166 9.21 -9.82 19.86
C ARG A 166 8.08 -8.95 19.31
N ARG A 167 8.41 -7.74 18.84
CA ARG A 167 7.44 -6.82 18.24
C ARG A 167 6.91 -7.34 16.91
N ALA A 168 7.75 -7.94 16.07
CA ALA A 168 7.35 -8.52 14.81
C ALA A 168 6.31 -9.65 14.99
N ARG A 169 6.48 -10.51 15.98
CA ARG A 169 5.51 -11.56 16.33
C ARG A 169 4.17 -10.95 16.77
N GLY A 170 4.21 -9.90 17.61
CA GLY A 170 3.02 -9.17 18.02
C GLY A 170 2.30 -8.52 16.83
N ALA A 171 3.04 -7.88 15.93
CA ALA A 171 2.47 -7.28 14.71
C ALA A 171 1.85 -8.32 13.77
N THR A 172 2.49 -9.46 13.60
CA THR A 172 1.96 -10.56 12.79
C THR A 172 0.67 -11.11 13.40
N LEU A 173 0.63 -11.31 14.71
CA LEU A 173 -0.59 -11.74 15.39
C LEU A 173 -1.73 -10.73 15.23
N MET A 174 -1.44 -9.45 15.42
CA MET A 174 -2.40 -8.36 15.20
C MET A 174 -2.91 -8.36 13.75
N MET A 175 -2.02 -8.40 12.77
CA MET A 175 -2.38 -8.43 11.35
C MET A 175 -3.31 -9.62 11.02
N LEU A 176 -3.00 -10.81 11.53
CA LEU A 176 -3.85 -11.99 11.34
C LEU A 176 -5.21 -11.84 12.01
N ALA A 177 -5.28 -11.20 13.17
CA ALA A 177 -6.53 -10.92 13.84
C ALA A 177 -7.43 -9.93 13.07
N LEU A 178 -6.83 -8.96 12.35
CA LEU A 178 -7.56 -8.00 11.51
C LEU A 178 -8.23 -8.66 10.30
N ILE A 179 -7.66 -9.72 9.74
CA ILE A 179 -8.25 -10.48 8.64
C ILE A 179 -9.58 -11.12 9.05
N PHE A 180 -9.69 -11.52 10.32
CA PHE A 180 -10.89 -12.17 10.86
C PHE A 180 -11.88 -11.19 11.51
N ALA A 181 -11.50 -9.95 11.77
CA ALA A 181 -12.34 -8.95 12.43
C ALA A 181 -13.63 -8.60 11.65
N PRO A 182 -13.63 -8.46 10.31
CA PRO A 182 -14.85 -8.16 9.55
C PRO A 182 -15.95 -9.20 9.69
N PHE A 183 -15.61 -10.48 9.84
CA PHE A 183 -16.59 -11.55 10.02
C PHE A 183 -17.33 -11.50 11.36
N TYR A 184 -16.72 -10.91 12.39
CA TYR A 184 -17.33 -10.78 13.71
C TYR A 184 -18.20 -9.54 13.85
N ILE A 185 -17.91 -8.47 13.14
CA ILE A 185 -18.65 -7.20 13.25
C ILE A 185 -19.96 -7.27 12.47
N ASN A 186 -19.96 -7.90 11.29
CA ASN A 186 -21.15 -8.01 10.44
C ASN A 186 -22.16 -9.06 10.93
N SER A 187 -21.80 -9.94 11.86
CA SER A 187 -22.75 -10.92 12.45
C SER A 187 -23.60 -10.39 13.60
N LYS A 188 -23.42 -9.12 13.99
CA LYS A 188 -24.19 -8.47 15.06
C LYS A 188 -25.10 -7.33 14.61
N VAL A 189 -25.23 -7.10 13.31
CA VAL A 189 -26.19 -6.12 12.74
C VAL A 189 -27.13 -6.86 11.81
N SER A 190 -27.97 -7.69 12.40
CA SER A 190 -29.23 -8.19 11.83
C SER A 190 -30.24 -8.37 12.93
#